data_2193166f59736567e003b98485aec7af
#
_entry.id   2193166f59736567e003b98485aec7af
#
_cell.length_a   1.000
_cell.length_b   1.000
_cell.length_c   1.000
_cell.angle_alpha   90.00
_cell.angle_beta   90.00
_cell.angle_gamma   90.00
#
_symmetry.space_group_name_H-M   'P 1'
#
loop_
_entity.id
_entity.type
_entity.pdbx_description
1 polymer ?
#
loop_
_entity_poly.entity_id
_entity_poly.type
_entity_poly.pdbx_seq_one_letter_code
_entity_poly.pdbx_strand_id
1 'polypeptide(L)'
;LASSAELGRTWVPRGGRCRWSWHFLRVLALVMSAALLAAPAAADTIDVLDASLESVDDTYTLNAHFDFELSPRLEEAINKGLPLYFVIEFELTRPRWYWFDEKTAIQTQTIRISYHALTRQYRISTGRLHQGFATLGEAVSILKSVRNWVVLQKAQVQRGQSYQAGVRMRLDVTQLPKPFQVNALTNREWTLASDWYRFNFAFVEPEHESRAEHEIKPEHETK
;
A
#
# COMPACT_ATOMS: atom_id res chain seq x y z
N LEU A 1 -3.93 101.91 9.62
CA LEU A 1 -5.21 101.71 9.09
C LEU A 1 -5.44 100.27 8.74
N ALA A 2 -6.36 99.60 9.44
CA ALA A 2 -6.96 98.36 9.20
C ALA A 2 -6.06 97.08 9.44
N SER A 3 -6.29 96.51 10.60
CA SER A 3 -5.96 95.18 11.07
C SER A 3 -6.93 94.15 10.54
N SER A 4 -6.48 93.01 10.17
CA SER A 4 -7.33 91.85 9.92
C SER A 4 -6.72 90.66 10.64
N ALA A 5 -7.46 90.14 11.59
CA ALA A 5 -7.13 88.92 12.33
C ALA A 5 -7.59 87.71 11.57
N GLU A 6 -6.68 86.75 11.38
CA GLU A 6 -6.97 85.44 10.82
C GLU A 6 -7.15 84.45 11.94
N LEU A 7 -8.41 83.92 12.05
CA LEU A 7 -8.73 82.81 12.95
C LEU A 7 -8.34 81.49 12.31
N GLY A 8 -7.35 80.83 12.89
CA GLY A 8 -7.00 79.44 12.62
C GLY A 8 -8.09 78.45 13.02
N ARG A 9 -8.64 77.75 12.04
CA ARG A 9 -9.49 76.59 12.27
C ARG A 9 -8.66 75.33 12.40
N THR A 10 -8.53 74.83 13.59
CA THR A 10 -7.96 73.50 13.86
C THR A 10 -8.92 72.44 13.38
N TRP A 11 -8.48 71.66 12.39
CA TRP A 11 -9.21 70.50 11.91
C TRP A 11 -8.96 69.33 12.86
N VAL A 12 -9.99 68.85 13.56
CA VAL A 12 -9.91 67.62 14.39
C VAL A 12 -10.46 66.46 13.55
N PRO A 13 -9.65 65.43 13.24
CA PRO A 13 -10.16 64.29 12.55
C PRO A 13 -11.05 63.47 13.51
N ARG A 14 -12.33 63.37 13.21
CA ARG A 14 -13.26 62.44 13.87
C ARG A 14 -12.82 61.04 13.55
N GLY A 15 -12.29 60.36 14.57
CA GLY A 15 -11.98 58.92 14.52
C GLY A 15 -13.22 58.10 14.29
N GLY A 16 -13.47 57.73 13.03
CA GLY A 16 -14.42 56.70 12.64
C GLY A 16 -13.93 55.36 13.18
N ARG A 17 -14.48 54.91 14.29
CA ARG A 17 -14.26 53.54 14.80
C ARG A 17 -14.79 52.56 13.78
N CYS A 18 -13.88 51.94 13.05
CA CYS A 18 -14.18 50.95 12.01
C CYS A 18 -14.74 49.67 12.68
N ARG A 19 -16.06 49.71 13.00
CA ARG A 19 -16.79 48.51 13.55
C ARG A 19 -16.89 47.37 12.50
N TRP A 20 -16.50 47.61 11.28
CA TRP A 20 -16.56 46.61 10.19
C TRP A 20 -15.45 45.59 10.26
N SER A 21 -14.30 45.95 10.81
CA SER A 21 -13.12 45.07 10.94
C SER A 21 -13.37 43.87 11.86
N TRP A 22 -14.19 44.01 12.89
CA TRP A 22 -14.44 42.92 13.87
C TRP A 22 -15.36 41.82 13.36
N HIS A 23 -16.31 42.19 12.50
CA HIS A 23 -17.17 41.17 11.87
C HIS A 23 -16.41 40.37 10.81
N PHE A 24 -15.53 40.98 10.07
CA PHE A 24 -14.63 40.28 9.14
C PHE A 24 -13.70 39.30 9.86
N LEU A 25 -13.11 39.68 10.99
CA LEU A 25 -12.27 38.80 11.81
C LEU A 25 -13.07 37.63 12.39
N ARG A 26 -14.30 37.84 12.78
CA ARG A 26 -15.18 36.78 13.30
C ARG A 26 -15.60 35.79 12.20
N VAL A 27 -15.94 36.29 11.02
CA VAL A 27 -16.29 35.44 9.87
C VAL A 27 -15.07 34.66 9.40
N LEU A 28 -13.89 35.28 9.37
CA LEU A 28 -12.64 34.60 9.00
C LEU A 28 -12.27 33.51 10.03
N ALA A 29 -12.44 33.77 11.32
CA ALA A 29 -12.20 32.81 12.37
C ALA A 29 -13.19 31.64 12.31
N LEU A 30 -14.44 31.89 11.94
CA LEU A 30 -15.48 30.86 11.80
C LEU A 30 -15.25 29.98 10.58
N VAL A 31 -14.77 30.54 9.46
CA VAL A 31 -14.37 29.80 8.25
C VAL A 31 -13.11 28.97 8.50
N MET A 32 -12.13 29.52 9.21
CA MET A 32 -10.93 28.80 9.62
C MET A 32 -11.25 27.64 10.58
N SER A 33 -12.18 27.81 11.51
CA SER A 33 -12.56 26.74 12.44
C SER A 33 -13.37 25.63 11.75
N ALA A 34 -14.17 25.96 10.74
CA ALA A 34 -14.90 24.97 9.92
C ALA A 34 -13.94 24.14 9.04
N ALA A 35 -12.84 24.74 8.56
CA ALA A 35 -11.82 24.04 7.78
C ALA A 35 -11.00 23.04 8.61
N LEU A 36 -10.87 23.26 9.95
CA LEU A 36 -10.16 22.31 10.85
C LEU A 36 -11.00 21.08 11.22
N LEU A 37 -12.32 21.08 10.95
CA LEU A 37 -13.22 19.96 11.24
C LEU A 37 -13.43 19.02 10.05
N ALA A 38 -12.79 19.28 8.89
CA ALA A 38 -12.73 18.33 7.81
C ALA A 38 -11.78 17.20 8.23
N ALA A 39 -12.29 16.22 9.00
CA ALA A 39 -11.61 14.96 9.19
C ALA A 39 -11.29 14.39 7.79
N PRO A 40 -10.03 14.00 7.50
CA PRO A 40 -9.75 13.29 6.26
C PRO A 40 -10.65 12.05 6.28
N ALA A 41 -11.51 11.90 5.28
CA ALA A 41 -12.16 10.63 5.03
C ALA A 41 -11.04 9.64 4.79
N ALA A 42 -10.80 8.73 5.75
CA ALA A 42 -9.85 7.66 5.61
C ALA A 42 -10.27 6.90 4.35
N ALA A 43 -9.45 6.95 3.31
CA ALA A 43 -9.60 6.03 2.20
C ALA A 43 -9.32 4.64 2.78
N ASP A 44 -10.15 3.66 2.44
CA ASP A 44 -9.88 2.27 2.78
C ASP A 44 -8.52 1.91 2.15
N THR A 45 -7.49 1.83 2.98
CA THR A 45 -6.11 1.53 2.57
C THR A 45 -5.77 0.12 3.01
N ILE A 46 -4.90 -0.52 2.26
CA ILE A 46 -4.25 -1.75 2.69
C ILE A 46 -2.93 -1.36 3.33
N ASP A 47 -2.70 -1.77 4.56
CA ASP A 47 -1.43 -1.61 5.23
C ASP A 47 -0.60 -2.89 5.10
N VAL A 48 0.65 -2.78 4.72
CA VAL A 48 1.60 -3.89 4.72
C VAL A 48 2.30 -3.92 6.07
N LEU A 49 1.96 -4.89 6.92
CA LEU A 49 2.49 -4.99 8.28
C LEU A 49 3.93 -5.45 8.27
N ASP A 50 4.22 -6.50 7.51
CA ASP A 50 5.55 -7.04 7.33
C ASP A 50 5.67 -7.77 6.00
N ALA A 51 6.91 -7.88 5.51
CA ALA A 51 7.26 -8.71 4.39
C ALA A 51 8.71 -9.19 4.50
N SER A 52 8.94 -10.46 4.17
CA SER A 52 10.26 -11.09 4.21
C SER A 52 10.47 -12.03 3.04
N LEU A 53 11.74 -12.19 2.65
CA LEU A 53 12.18 -13.19 1.69
C LEU A 53 12.92 -14.31 2.42
N GLU A 54 12.50 -15.53 2.19
CA GLU A 54 13.14 -16.73 2.73
C GLU A 54 13.74 -17.54 1.61
N SER A 55 14.93 -18.09 1.86
CA SER A 55 15.61 -18.99 0.94
C SER A 55 15.08 -20.40 1.14
N VAL A 56 14.48 -20.97 0.10
CA VAL A 56 13.98 -22.34 0.09
C VAL A 56 14.55 -23.04 -1.15
N ASP A 57 15.37 -24.06 -0.96
CA ASP A 57 16.06 -24.75 -2.03
C ASP A 57 16.77 -23.77 -3.00
N ASP A 58 16.45 -23.83 -4.30
CA ASP A 58 17.00 -22.95 -5.34
C ASP A 58 16.18 -21.68 -5.58
N THR A 59 15.23 -21.36 -4.69
CA THR A 59 14.31 -20.24 -4.84
C THR A 59 14.27 -19.34 -3.62
N TYR A 60 13.73 -18.14 -3.81
CA TYR A 60 13.29 -17.28 -2.70
C TYR A 60 11.77 -17.18 -2.71
N THR A 61 11.22 -17.39 -1.54
CA THR A 61 9.78 -17.24 -1.29
C THR A 61 9.49 -15.97 -0.53
N LEU A 62 8.42 -15.29 -0.90
CA LEU A 62 7.90 -14.12 -0.20
C LEU A 62 6.87 -14.58 0.83
N ASN A 63 7.04 -14.11 2.05
CA ASN A 63 6.02 -14.09 3.10
C ASN A 63 5.64 -12.64 3.35
N ALA A 64 4.34 -12.32 3.39
CA ALA A 64 3.86 -10.97 3.63
C ALA A 64 2.53 -10.99 4.36
N HIS A 65 2.34 -10.04 5.28
CA HIS A 65 1.10 -9.84 6.00
C HIS A 65 0.56 -8.44 5.70
N PHE A 66 -0.72 -8.42 5.40
CA PHE A 66 -1.48 -7.21 5.09
C PHE A 66 -2.56 -7.01 6.13
N ASP A 67 -2.89 -5.76 6.40
CA ASP A 67 -4.07 -5.42 7.19
C ASP A 67 -4.96 -4.46 6.41
N PHE A 68 -6.25 -4.76 6.36
CA PHE A 68 -7.27 -3.93 5.73
C PHE A 68 -8.66 -4.40 6.14
N GLU A 69 -9.63 -3.53 5.97
CA GLU A 69 -11.03 -3.87 6.07
C GLU A 69 -11.70 -3.72 4.71
N LEU A 70 -12.68 -4.56 4.44
CA LEU A 70 -13.50 -4.39 3.25
C LEU A 70 -14.56 -3.32 3.53
N SER A 71 -14.72 -2.38 2.60
CA SER A 71 -15.83 -1.45 2.70
C SER A 71 -17.18 -2.20 2.64
N PRO A 72 -18.23 -1.66 3.26
CA PRO A 72 -19.56 -2.28 3.20
C PRO A 72 -20.04 -2.54 1.76
N ARG A 73 -19.59 -1.73 0.83
CA ARG A 73 -19.89 -1.89 -0.60
C ARG A 73 -19.20 -3.10 -1.22
N LEU A 74 -17.94 -3.35 -0.87
CA LEU A 74 -17.19 -4.52 -1.33
C LEU A 74 -17.75 -5.80 -0.72
N GLU A 75 -18.13 -5.78 0.56
CA GLU A 75 -18.79 -6.91 1.21
C GLU A 75 -20.14 -7.23 0.57
N GLU A 76 -20.96 -6.21 0.32
CA GLU A 76 -22.24 -6.37 -0.37
C GLU A 76 -22.05 -6.98 -1.77
N ALA A 77 -21.04 -6.52 -2.50
CA ALA A 77 -20.72 -7.03 -3.84
C ALA A 77 -20.36 -8.53 -3.80
N ILE A 78 -19.48 -8.93 -2.86
CA ILE A 78 -19.11 -10.36 -2.68
C ILE A 78 -20.36 -11.17 -2.33
N ASN A 79 -21.18 -10.71 -1.38
CA ASN A 79 -22.39 -11.39 -0.92
C ASN A 79 -23.44 -11.56 -2.05
N LYS A 80 -23.47 -10.66 -3.03
CA LYS A 80 -24.27 -10.75 -4.26
C LYS A 80 -23.63 -11.65 -5.33
N GLY A 81 -22.48 -12.27 -5.05
CA GLY A 81 -21.79 -13.19 -5.94
C GLY A 81 -20.82 -12.53 -6.91
N LEU A 82 -20.55 -11.22 -6.77
CA LEU A 82 -19.52 -10.54 -7.56
C LEU A 82 -18.12 -11.00 -7.11
N PRO A 83 -17.28 -11.57 -7.97
CA PRO A 83 -15.91 -11.89 -7.62
C PRO A 83 -15.06 -10.62 -7.53
N LEU A 84 -14.26 -10.51 -6.48
CA LEU A 84 -13.23 -9.49 -6.36
C LEU A 84 -11.85 -10.12 -6.58
N TYR A 85 -10.96 -9.36 -7.20
CA TYR A 85 -9.61 -9.79 -7.55
C TYR A 85 -8.59 -8.90 -6.86
N PHE A 86 -7.79 -9.49 -5.99
CA PHE A 86 -6.67 -8.82 -5.34
C PHE A 86 -5.39 -9.21 -6.05
N VAL A 87 -4.60 -8.21 -6.40
CA VAL A 87 -3.32 -8.39 -7.08
C VAL A 87 -2.22 -8.01 -6.12
N ILE A 88 -1.32 -8.96 -5.88
CA ILE A 88 -0.10 -8.76 -5.11
C ILE A 88 1.04 -8.64 -6.10
N GLU A 89 1.78 -7.57 -6.01
CA GLU A 89 2.91 -7.27 -6.88
C GLU A 89 4.19 -7.28 -6.05
N PHE A 90 5.17 -7.98 -6.54
CA PHE A 90 6.53 -8.03 -5.99
C PHE A 90 7.51 -7.47 -7.02
N GLU A 91 8.43 -6.62 -6.57
CA GLU A 91 9.57 -6.18 -7.37
C GLU A 91 10.87 -6.30 -6.59
N LEU A 92 11.93 -6.73 -7.28
CA LEU A 92 13.29 -6.70 -6.77
C LEU A 92 14.08 -5.74 -7.63
N THR A 93 14.67 -4.72 -7.00
CA THR A 93 15.47 -3.71 -7.66
C THR A 93 16.89 -3.71 -7.12
N ARG A 94 17.85 -3.47 -8.00
CA ARG A 94 19.23 -3.21 -7.62
C ARG A 94 19.49 -1.71 -7.68
N PRO A 95 19.72 -1.03 -6.54
CA PRO A 95 20.03 0.40 -6.52
C PRO A 95 21.31 0.68 -7.30
N ARG A 96 21.30 1.72 -8.16
CA ARG A 96 22.49 2.19 -8.88
C ARG A 96 22.73 3.66 -8.56
N TRP A 97 23.94 4.03 -8.16
CA TRP A 97 24.25 5.40 -7.75
C TRP A 97 24.28 6.43 -8.88
N TYR A 98 24.34 5.98 -10.15
CA TYR A 98 24.54 6.86 -11.33
C TYR A 98 23.50 6.69 -12.45
N TRP A 99 22.48 5.85 -12.27
CA TRP A 99 21.45 5.56 -13.26
C TRP A 99 20.13 5.16 -12.55
N PHE A 100 19.08 4.91 -13.34
CA PHE A 100 17.85 4.35 -12.79
C PHE A 100 18.10 2.96 -12.18
N ASP A 101 17.37 2.65 -11.12
CA ASP A 101 17.41 1.34 -10.48
C ASP A 101 17.09 0.23 -11.48
N GLU A 102 17.86 -0.83 -11.46
CA GLU A 102 17.64 -1.97 -12.34
C GLU A 102 16.62 -2.92 -11.71
N LYS A 103 15.51 -3.14 -12.41
CA LYS A 103 14.53 -4.14 -12.01
C LYS A 103 15.06 -5.53 -12.34
N THR A 104 15.42 -6.27 -11.30
CA THR A 104 15.98 -7.62 -11.42
C THR A 104 14.89 -8.67 -11.57
N ALA A 105 13.77 -8.52 -10.85
CA ALA A 105 12.62 -9.41 -10.94
C ALA A 105 11.32 -8.65 -10.69
N ILE A 106 10.26 -9.07 -11.36
CA ILE A 106 8.89 -8.62 -11.15
C ILE A 106 8.01 -9.86 -11.15
N GLN A 107 7.19 -10.02 -10.12
CA GLN A 107 6.22 -11.09 -10.01
C GLN A 107 4.86 -10.55 -9.60
N THR A 108 3.81 -11.20 -10.08
CA THR A 108 2.44 -10.81 -9.79
C THR A 108 1.61 -12.05 -9.46
N GLN A 109 0.87 -11.99 -8.37
CA GLN A 109 -0.06 -13.04 -7.97
C GLN A 109 -1.46 -12.46 -7.83
N THR A 110 -2.44 -13.12 -8.44
CA THR A 110 -3.84 -12.72 -8.34
C THR A 110 -4.58 -13.70 -7.44
N ILE A 111 -5.28 -13.16 -6.46
CA ILE A 111 -6.15 -13.91 -5.54
C ILE A 111 -7.59 -13.44 -5.79
N ARG A 112 -8.48 -14.39 -6.06
CA ARG A 112 -9.90 -14.13 -6.25
C ARG A 112 -10.69 -14.55 -5.03
N ILE A 113 -11.53 -13.65 -4.51
CA ILE A 113 -12.54 -13.96 -3.50
C ILE A 113 -13.93 -13.88 -4.12
N SER A 114 -14.80 -14.85 -3.82
CA SER A 114 -16.17 -14.90 -4.34
C SER A 114 -17.09 -15.67 -3.41
N TYR A 115 -18.39 -15.34 -3.41
CA TYR A 115 -19.40 -16.10 -2.72
C TYR A 115 -20.08 -17.09 -3.69
N HIS A 116 -20.18 -18.35 -3.28
CA HIS A 116 -20.82 -19.40 -4.05
C HIS A 116 -22.21 -19.74 -3.45
N ALA A 117 -23.26 -19.23 -4.06
CA ALA A 117 -24.62 -19.28 -3.53
C ALA A 117 -25.16 -20.71 -3.32
N LEU A 118 -24.80 -21.66 -4.20
CA LEU A 118 -25.28 -23.05 -4.10
C LEU A 118 -24.72 -23.77 -2.87
N THR A 119 -23.44 -23.55 -2.54
CA THR A 119 -22.78 -24.15 -1.38
C THR A 119 -22.81 -23.25 -0.15
N ARG A 120 -23.27 -22.01 -0.30
CA ARG A 120 -23.28 -20.97 0.74
C ARG A 120 -21.91 -20.78 1.38
N GLN A 121 -20.86 -20.81 0.57
CA GLN A 121 -19.46 -20.67 1.01
C GLN A 121 -18.76 -19.54 0.29
N TYR A 122 -17.88 -18.88 1.01
CA TYR A 122 -16.90 -17.97 0.41
C TYR A 122 -15.72 -18.78 -0.10
N ARG A 123 -15.24 -18.45 -1.28
CA ARG A 123 -14.15 -19.17 -1.94
C ARG A 123 -13.00 -18.23 -2.25
N ILE A 124 -11.82 -18.59 -1.77
CA ILE A 124 -10.54 -18.01 -2.18
C ILE A 124 -9.96 -18.89 -3.29
N SER A 125 -9.47 -18.26 -4.34
CA SER A 125 -8.82 -18.96 -5.45
C SER A 125 -7.51 -18.26 -5.81
N THR A 126 -6.42 -19.03 -5.80
CA THR A 126 -5.08 -18.58 -6.21
C THR A 126 -4.58 -19.54 -7.28
N GLY A 127 -4.55 -19.07 -8.53
CA GLY A 127 -4.26 -19.94 -9.66
C GLY A 127 -5.25 -21.11 -9.75
N ARG A 128 -4.76 -22.33 -9.58
CA ARG A 128 -5.58 -23.57 -9.61
C ARG A 128 -6.07 -24.01 -8.24
N LEU A 129 -5.58 -23.39 -7.17
CA LEU A 129 -5.97 -23.75 -5.80
C LEU A 129 -7.27 -23.02 -5.44
N HIS A 130 -8.19 -23.77 -4.80
CA HIS A 130 -9.45 -23.26 -4.32
C HIS A 130 -9.68 -23.71 -2.89
N GLN A 131 -10.06 -22.78 -2.04
CA GLN A 131 -10.37 -23.05 -0.64
C GLN A 131 -11.72 -22.42 -0.28
N GLY A 132 -12.59 -23.17 0.38
CA GLY A 132 -13.91 -22.73 0.83
C GLY A 132 -13.91 -22.38 2.31
N PHE A 133 -14.68 -21.34 2.67
CA PHE A 133 -14.83 -20.83 4.03
C PHE A 133 -16.30 -20.63 4.36
N ALA A 134 -16.67 -20.79 5.63
CA ALA A 134 -18.04 -20.61 6.08
C ALA A 134 -18.41 -19.12 6.17
N THR A 135 -17.45 -18.26 6.52
CA THR A 135 -17.66 -16.84 6.75
C THR A 135 -16.76 -15.98 5.86
N LEU A 136 -17.19 -14.75 5.57
CA LEU A 136 -16.37 -13.77 4.85
C LEU A 136 -15.12 -13.39 5.64
N GLY A 137 -15.24 -13.25 6.97
CA GLY A 137 -14.11 -12.91 7.84
C GLY A 137 -12.99 -13.95 7.79
N GLU A 138 -13.33 -15.26 7.79
CA GLU A 138 -12.33 -16.32 7.60
C GLU A 138 -11.64 -16.21 6.24
N ALA A 139 -12.39 -16.00 5.17
CA ALA A 139 -11.84 -15.84 3.83
C ALA A 139 -10.90 -14.62 3.76
N VAL A 140 -11.30 -13.48 4.30
CA VAL A 140 -10.50 -12.26 4.33
C VAL A 140 -9.23 -12.46 5.17
N SER A 141 -9.29 -13.18 6.29
CA SER A 141 -8.10 -13.45 7.12
C SER A 141 -7.02 -14.23 6.35
N ILE A 142 -7.41 -15.16 5.49
CA ILE A 142 -6.47 -15.86 4.60
C ILE A 142 -5.93 -14.93 3.51
N LEU A 143 -6.78 -14.07 2.96
CA LEU A 143 -6.36 -13.09 1.95
C LEU A 143 -5.32 -12.10 2.50
N LYS A 144 -5.38 -11.78 3.79
CA LYS A 144 -4.40 -10.91 4.48
C LYS A 144 -3.01 -11.55 4.64
N SER A 145 -2.83 -12.84 4.38
CA SER A 145 -1.57 -13.54 4.59
C SER A 145 -1.11 -14.27 3.33
N VAL A 146 -0.01 -13.84 2.77
CA VAL A 146 0.69 -14.52 1.68
C VAL A 146 1.87 -15.27 2.25
N ARG A 147 1.96 -16.57 1.95
CA ARG A 147 3.02 -17.43 2.45
C ARG A 147 3.60 -18.29 1.34
N ASN A 148 4.91 -18.50 1.42
CA ASN A 148 5.63 -19.40 0.51
C ASN A 148 5.41 -19.09 -0.99
N TRP A 149 5.20 -17.80 -1.34
CA TRP A 149 5.06 -17.43 -2.73
C TRP A 149 6.43 -17.33 -3.38
N VAL A 150 6.74 -18.25 -4.29
CA VAL A 150 8.00 -18.23 -5.05
C VAL A 150 8.04 -16.99 -5.94
N VAL A 151 8.98 -16.09 -5.68
CA VAL A 151 9.09 -14.80 -6.37
C VAL A 151 10.35 -14.68 -7.23
N LEU A 152 11.43 -15.43 -6.89
CA LEU A 152 12.63 -15.45 -7.71
C LEU A 152 13.46 -16.72 -7.49
N GLN A 153 14.35 -16.99 -8.45
CA GLN A 153 15.32 -18.07 -8.36
C GLN A 153 16.68 -17.52 -7.88
N LYS A 154 17.45 -18.33 -7.13
CA LYS A 154 18.77 -17.93 -6.63
C LYS A 154 19.72 -17.49 -7.76
N ALA A 155 19.61 -18.07 -8.94
CA ALA A 155 20.40 -17.69 -10.11
C ALA A 155 20.15 -16.26 -10.61
N GLN A 156 19.04 -15.62 -10.22
CA GLN A 156 18.70 -14.25 -10.62
C GLN A 156 19.38 -13.18 -9.76
N VAL A 157 19.93 -13.55 -8.61
CA VAL A 157 20.63 -12.64 -7.70
C VAL A 157 22.13 -12.94 -7.64
N GLN A 158 22.92 -11.88 -7.55
CA GLN A 158 24.38 -11.98 -7.47
C GLN A 158 24.83 -11.91 -6.02
N ARG A 159 25.77 -12.78 -5.65
CA ARG A 159 26.38 -12.78 -4.30
C ARG A 159 27.08 -11.45 -4.02
N GLY A 160 26.95 -10.96 -2.79
CA GLY A 160 27.59 -9.72 -2.36
C GLY A 160 26.95 -8.44 -2.88
N GLN A 161 25.84 -8.52 -3.60
CA GLN A 161 25.07 -7.36 -4.02
C GLN A 161 23.91 -7.09 -3.06
N SER A 162 23.63 -5.82 -2.84
CA SER A 162 22.45 -5.38 -2.09
C SER A 162 21.29 -5.12 -3.05
N TYR A 163 20.12 -5.59 -2.68
CA TYR A 163 18.89 -5.40 -3.42
C TYR A 163 17.84 -4.74 -2.52
N GLN A 164 16.89 -4.07 -3.14
CA GLN A 164 15.68 -3.59 -2.48
C GLN A 164 14.49 -4.37 -3.01
N ALA A 165 13.84 -5.10 -2.13
CA ALA A 165 12.59 -5.77 -2.41
C ALA A 165 11.41 -4.84 -2.11
N GLY A 166 10.38 -4.90 -2.92
CA GLY A 166 9.14 -4.18 -2.73
C GLY A 166 7.94 -5.09 -2.89
N VAL A 167 6.93 -4.89 -2.08
CA VAL A 167 5.64 -5.58 -2.17
C VAL A 167 4.50 -4.59 -2.01
N ARG A 168 3.42 -4.80 -2.75
CA ARG A 168 2.15 -4.10 -2.57
C ARG A 168 0.97 -4.99 -2.92
N MET A 169 -0.19 -4.68 -2.36
CA MET A 169 -1.45 -5.32 -2.71
C MET A 169 -2.46 -4.27 -3.18
N ARG A 170 -3.29 -4.62 -4.15
CA ARG A 170 -4.39 -3.76 -4.62
C ARG A 170 -5.57 -4.57 -5.12
N LEU A 171 -6.75 -3.98 -5.00
CA LEU A 171 -7.96 -4.49 -5.67
C LEU A 171 -7.88 -4.16 -7.17
N ASP A 172 -8.04 -5.16 -8.02
CA ASP A 172 -8.05 -4.98 -9.48
C ASP A 172 -9.48 -4.76 -9.98
N VAL A 173 -9.88 -3.51 -10.07
CA VAL A 173 -11.20 -3.12 -10.56
C VAL A 173 -11.38 -3.39 -12.05
N THR A 174 -10.31 -3.62 -12.80
CA THR A 174 -10.39 -3.87 -14.25
C THR A 174 -10.98 -5.26 -14.58
N GLN A 175 -10.92 -6.18 -13.62
CA GLN A 175 -11.52 -7.52 -13.74
C GLN A 175 -12.99 -7.58 -13.31
N LEU A 176 -13.55 -6.49 -12.83
CA LEU A 176 -14.98 -6.40 -12.52
C LEU A 176 -15.80 -6.35 -13.82
N PRO A 177 -17.09 -6.78 -13.79
CA PRO A 177 -18.00 -6.56 -14.90
C PRO A 177 -18.13 -5.04 -15.22
N LYS A 178 -18.26 -4.68 -16.50
CA LYS A 178 -18.21 -3.28 -16.97
C LYS A 178 -19.07 -2.27 -16.18
N PRO A 179 -20.30 -2.59 -15.78
CA PRO A 179 -21.11 -1.63 -14.98
C PRO A 179 -20.45 -1.25 -13.66
N PHE A 180 -19.72 -2.17 -13.03
CA PHE A 180 -19.02 -1.94 -11.77
C PHE A 180 -17.71 -1.19 -11.96
N GLN A 181 -17.02 -1.37 -13.10
CA GLN A 181 -15.81 -0.64 -13.43
C GLN A 181 -16.05 0.87 -13.49
N VAL A 182 -17.16 1.30 -14.12
CA VAL A 182 -17.53 2.73 -14.21
C VAL A 182 -17.78 3.31 -12.82
N ASN A 183 -18.51 2.58 -11.96
CA ASN A 183 -18.76 2.99 -10.58
C ASN A 183 -17.46 3.06 -9.76
N ALA A 184 -16.54 2.13 -9.98
CA ALA A 184 -15.26 2.07 -9.29
C ALA A 184 -14.35 3.27 -9.60
N LEU A 185 -14.43 3.84 -10.80
CA LEU A 185 -13.66 5.03 -11.18
C LEU A 185 -14.13 6.31 -10.48
N THR A 186 -15.38 6.35 -10.04
CA THR A 186 -15.99 7.54 -9.44
C THR A 186 -16.17 7.45 -7.92
N ASN A 187 -16.09 6.25 -7.36
CA ASN A 187 -16.34 6.01 -5.94
C ASN A 187 -15.13 5.37 -5.26
N ARG A 188 -14.56 6.04 -4.25
CA ARG A 188 -13.41 5.60 -3.48
C ARG A 188 -13.62 4.29 -2.71
N GLU A 189 -14.86 3.93 -2.38
CA GLU A 189 -15.20 2.65 -1.72
C GLU A 189 -14.78 1.42 -2.52
N TRP A 190 -14.46 1.59 -3.82
CA TRP A 190 -13.92 0.54 -4.69
C TRP A 190 -12.40 0.61 -4.84
N THR A 191 -11.76 1.61 -4.22
CA THR A 191 -10.31 1.80 -4.30
C THR A 191 -9.69 1.27 -3.02
N LEU A 192 -9.12 0.07 -3.09
CA LEU A 192 -8.43 -0.56 -1.99
C LEU A 192 -7.03 -0.94 -2.47
N ALA A 193 -6.00 -0.26 -1.97
CA ALA A 193 -4.62 -0.46 -2.38
C ALA A 193 -3.65 -0.06 -1.26
N SER A 194 -2.50 -0.73 -1.21
CA SER A 194 -1.37 -0.33 -0.39
C SER A 194 -0.39 0.53 -1.18
N ASP A 195 0.41 1.30 -0.46
CA ASP A 195 1.67 1.80 -0.96
C ASP A 195 2.69 0.66 -1.12
N TRP A 196 3.83 0.95 -1.76
CA TRP A 196 4.94 0.01 -1.84
C TRP A 196 5.64 -0.10 -0.49
N TYR A 197 5.59 -1.27 0.12
CA TYR A 197 6.42 -1.61 1.26
C TYR A 197 7.78 -2.10 0.76
N ARG A 198 8.85 -1.36 1.10
CA ARG A 198 10.21 -1.64 0.64
C ARG A 198 11.11 -2.05 1.79
N PHE A 199 11.88 -3.10 1.56
CA PHE A 199 12.86 -3.59 2.51
C PHE A 199 14.16 -4.01 1.81
N ASN A 200 15.27 -3.89 2.52
CA ASN A 200 16.57 -4.28 1.99
C ASN A 200 16.74 -5.79 2.06
N PHE A 201 17.26 -6.35 0.99
CA PHE A 201 17.57 -7.75 0.86
C PHE A 201 19.03 -7.92 0.47
N ALA A 202 19.76 -8.67 1.29
CA ALA A 202 21.13 -9.06 1.00
C ALA A 202 21.19 -10.58 0.87
N PHE A 203 21.92 -11.05 -0.12
CA PHE A 203 22.15 -12.48 -0.30
C PHE A 203 23.06 -12.98 0.83
N VAL A 204 22.49 -13.70 1.79
CA VAL A 204 23.23 -14.41 2.83
C VAL A 204 23.17 -15.90 2.51
N GLU A 205 24.33 -16.50 2.29
CA GLU A 205 24.46 -17.95 2.13
C GLU A 205 24.31 -18.60 3.51
N PRO A 206 23.45 -19.61 3.70
CA PRO A 206 23.45 -20.36 4.95
C PRO A 206 24.82 -21.03 5.11
N GLU A 207 25.46 -20.82 6.24
CA GLU A 207 26.82 -21.28 6.59
C GLU A 207 27.03 -22.79 6.50
N HIS A 208 26.02 -23.57 6.16
CA HIS A 208 26.07 -25.02 6.13
C HIS A 208 26.69 -25.64 4.86
N GLU A 209 26.72 -24.91 3.72
CA GLU A 209 27.29 -25.49 2.50
C GLU A 209 28.83 -25.38 2.44
N SER A 210 29.44 -24.40 3.09
CA SER A 210 30.87 -24.20 3.06
C SER A 210 31.67 -25.23 3.90
N ARG A 211 30.99 -25.93 4.83
CA ARG A 211 31.64 -26.91 5.72
C ARG A 211 31.76 -28.29 5.08
N ALA A 212 30.93 -28.62 4.11
CA ALA A 212 30.94 -29.92 3.45
C ALA A 212 32.05 -30.06 2.38
N GLU A 213 32.48 -28.94 1.78
CA GLU A 213 33.54 -29.00 0.75
C GLU A 213 34.95 -29.06 1.31
N HIS A 214 35.14 -28.77 2.61
CA HIS A 214 36.48 -28.75 3.20
C HIS A 214 36.89 -30.09 3.88
N GLU A 215 35.98 -31.07 3.97
CA GLU A 215 36.21 -32.34 4.69
C GLU A 215 36.51 -33.52 3.76
N ILE A 216 36.61 -33.32 2.43
CA ILE A 216 37.03 -34.36 1.47
C ILE A 216 38.37 -33.99 0.87
N LYS A 217 39.44 -34.00 1.68
CA LYS A 217 40.79 -34.12 1.17
C LYS A 217 41.32 -35.51 1.56
N PRO A 218 41.47 -36.46 0.64
CA PRO A 218 42.05 -37.74 0.98
C PRO A 218 43.53 -37.51 1.30
N GLU A 219 43.95 -37.90 2.50
CA GLU A 219 45.36 -38.11 2.83
C GLU A 219 45.93 -39.18 1.90
N HIS A 220 46.77 -38.78 0.99
CA HIS A 220 47.58 -39.71 0.21
C HIS A 220 48.79 -40.11 1.04
N GLU A 221 48.71 -41.32 1.51
CA GLU A 221 49.73 -42.15 2.10
C GLU A 221 50.98 -42.20 1.25
N THR A 222 52.10 -41.75 1.79
CA THR A 222 53.46 -42.03 1.25
C THR A 222 54.04 -43.20 1.97
N LYS A 223 54.40 -44.20 1.19
CA LYS A 223 55.33 -45.28 1.57
C LYS A 223 56.49 -45.25 0.64
#